data_665866dfeb493dbd43ecf68e7f9656b4
#
_entry.id   665866dfeb493dbd43ecf68e7f9656b4
#
_cell.length_a   1.000
_cell.length_b   1.000
_cell.length_c   1.000
_cell.angle_alpha   90.00
_cell.angle_beta   90.00
_cell.angle_gamma   90.00
#
_symmetry.space_group_name_H-M   'P 1'
#
loop_
_entity.id
_entity.type
_entity.pdbx_description
1 polymer ?
#
loop_
_entity_poly.entity_id
_entity_poly.type
_entity_poly.pdbx_seq_one_letter_code
_entity_poly.pdbx_strand_id
1 'polypeptide(L)'
;MNEAVNRATSPVPASLVDAVHQALWGHFMHVEHQMFYDYWWDTPGFPWLPTADQIAREFPNAAGWGTGMENCALSAAQVLPGALLRHELAPDERTAHEARTLFGGLQRLFRVARDPGFLPRGVALDGVSHYPNS
;
A
#
# COMPACT_ATOMS: atom_id res chain seq x y z
N MET A 1 30.38 29.77 16.84
CA MET A 1 30.30 28.69 17.86
C MET A 1 28.91 28.12 17.73
N ASN A 2 28.76 27.05 16.91
CA ASN A 2 27.47 26.38 16.68
C ASN A 2 27.36 25.24 17.68
N GLU A 3 26.54 25.43 18.73
CA GLU A 3 26.05 24.33 19.55
C GLU A 3 25.10 23.48 18.70
N ALA A 4 25.61 22.38 18.17
CA ALA A 4 24.78 21.31 17.61
C ALA A 4 23.95 20.77 18.77
N VAL A 5 22.65 21.09 18.79
CA VAL A 5 21.67 20.49 19.71
C VAL A 5 21.59 19.01 19.40
N ASN A 6 22.39 18.24 20.11
CA ASN A 6 22.31 16.78 20.12
C ASN A 6 21.04 16.39 20.88
N ARG A 7 19.86 16.48 20.19
CA ARG A 7 18.63 15.89 20.69
C ARG A 7 18.79 14.38 20.59
N ALA A 8 19.25 13.77 21.66
CA ALA A 8 19.11 12.33 21.88
C ALA A 8 17.60 12.01 21.77
N THR A 9 17.18 11.54 20.60
CA THR A 9 15.82 11.06 20.42
C THR A 9 15.67 9.82 21.29
N SER A 10 14.82 9.87 22.29
CA SER A 10 14.46 8.68 23.07
C SER A 10 13.97 7.61 22.11
N PRO A 11 14.39 6.34 22.30
CA PRO A 11 13.96 5.26 21.42
C PRO A 11 12.44 5.14 21.43
N VAL A 12 11.85 4.96 20.26
CA VAL A 12 10.39 4.74 20.13
C VAL A 12 10.04 3.44 20.85
N PRO A 13 9.04 3.42 21.75
CA PRO A 13 8.64 2.20 22.43
C PRO A 13 8.20 1.12 21.43
N ALA A 14 8.64 -0.12 21.63
CA ALA A 14 8.27 -1.26 20.77
C ALA A 14 6.74 -1.44 20.66
N SER A 15 6.01 -1.24 21.77
CA SER A 15 4.55 -1.28 21.78
C SER A 15 3.88 -0.26 20.84
N LEU A 16 4.46 0.93 20.70
CA LEU A 16 3.96 1.92 19.76
C LEU A 16 4.23 1.51 18.31
N VAL A 17 5.41 0.96 18.04
CA VAL A 17 5.75 0.42 16.72
C VAL A 17 4.78 -0.69 16.32
N ASP A 18 4.50 -1.62 17.24
CA ASP A 18 3.54 -2.71 17.00
C ASP A 18 2.11 -2.20 16.79
N ALA A 19 1.66 -1.21 17.57
CA ALA A 19 0.34 -0.63 17.40
C ALA A 19 0.19 0.06 16.04
N VAL A 20 1.17 0.84 15.60
CA VAL A 20 1.19 1.48 14.29
C VAL A 20 1.22 0.44 13.18
N HIS A 21 2.03 -0.61 13.33
CA HIS A 21 2.08 -1.70 12.37
C HIS A 21 0.73 -2.42 12.24
N GLN A 22 0.08 -2.74 13.36
CA GLN A 22 -1.24 -3.37 13.36
C GLN A 22 -2.31 -2.48 12.71
N ALA A 23 -2.29 -1.18 13.00
CA ALA A 23 -3.20 -0.22 12.39
C ALA A 23 -2.98 -0.13 10.87
N LEU A 24 -1.73 -0.05 10.42
CA LEU A 24 -1.39 -0.02 8.99
C LEU A 24 -1.95 -1.25 8.25
N TRP A 25 -1.67 -2.44 8.77
CA TRP A 25 -2.13 -3.68 8.16
C TRP A 25 -3.64 -3.92 8.30
N GLY A 26 -4.24 -3.48 9.39
CA GLY A 26 -5.67 -3.67 9.65
C GLY A 26 -6.59 -2.74 8.87
N HIS A 27 -6.16 -1.52 8.59
CA HIS A 27 -7.03 -0.48 8.04
C HIS A 27 -6.66 0.01 6.63
N PHE A 28 -5.46 -0.30 6.15
CA PHE A 28 -5.01 0.15 4.83
C PHE A 28 -4.72 -1.00 3.86
N MET A 29 -4.53 -2.23 4.36
CA MET A 29 -4.23 -3.38 3.52
C MET A 29 -5.49 -4.04 2.99
N HIS A 30 -5.66 -4.05 1.68
CA HIS A 30 -6.66 -4.88 1.01
C HIS A 30 -6.07 -6.27 0.76
N VAL A 31 -6.58 -7.27 1.48
CA VAL A 31 -5.99 -8.61 1.51
C VAL A 31 -6.00 -9.29 0.13
N GLU A 32 -7.11 -9.21 -0.59
CA GLU A 32 -7.24 -9.86 -1.90
C GLU A 32 -6.38 -9.18 -2.97
N HIS A 33 -6.26 -7.85 -2.92
CA HIS A 33 -5.40 -7.10 -3.83
C HIS A 33 -3.93 -7.14 -3.42
N GLN A 34 -3.64 -7.49 -2.18
CA GLN A 34 -2.29 -7.51 -1.59
C GLN A 34 -1.61 -6.14 -1.64
N MET A 35 -2.38 -5.09 -1.36
CA MET A 35 -1.96 -3.71 -1.60
C MET A 35 -2.48 -2.76 -0.54
N PHE A 36 -1.67 -1.78 -0.16
CA PHE A 36 -2.10 -0.68 0.67
C PHE A 36 -2.84 0.35 -0.15
N TYR A 37 -3.97 0.82 0.40
CA TYR A 37 -4.73 1.94 -0.13
C TYR A 37 -4.49 3.19 0.72
N ASP A 38 -4.76 4.36 0.17
CA ASP A 38 -4.29 5.63 0.76
C ASP A 38 -5.14 6.13 1.94
N TYR A 39 -6.32 5.53 2.18
CA TYR A 39 -7.22 5.95 3.24
C TYR A 39 -7.45 4.89 4.30
N TRP A 40 -7.70 5.34 5.52
CA TRP A 40 -8.15 4.52 6.65
C TRP A 40 -9.57 4.01 6.45
N TRP A 41 -9.80 2.72 6.65
CA TRP A 41 -11.10 2.12 6.46
C TRP A 41 -11.50 1.23 7.62
N ASP A 42 -12.73 1.50 8.12
CA ASP A 42 -13.34 0.71 9.20
C ASP A 42 -14.22 -0.43 8.65
N THR A 43 -14.56 -0.39 7.36
CA THR A 43 -15.40 -1.38 6.72
C THR A 43 -14.55 -2.39 5.95
N PRO A 44 -14.57 -3.68 6.32
CA PRO A 44 -13.87 -4.72 5.58
C PRO A 44 -14.30 -4.80 4.12
N GLY A 45 -13.35 -5.14 3.23
CA GLY A 45 -13.60 -5.34 1.81
C GLY A 45 -13.58 -4.07 0.94
N PHE A 46 -13.33 -2.91 1.51
CA PHE A 46 -13.16 -1.66 0.76
C PHE A 46 -14.28 -1.40 -0.27
N PRO A 47 -15.57 -1.43 0.13
CA PRO A 47 -16.70 -1.40 -0.81
C PRO A 47 -16.85 -0.10 -1.59
N TRP A 48 -16.08 0.91 -1.21
CA TRP A 48 -16.04 2.23 -1.83
C TRP A 48 -14.98 2.35 -2.94
N LEU A 49 -14.12 1.33 -3.11
CA LEU A 49 -13.21 1.33 -4.26
C LEU A 49 -14.02 1.32 -5.55
N PRO A 50 -13.67 2.17 -6.53
CA PRO A 50 -14.38 2.17 -7.80
C PRO A 50 -14.12 0.89 -8.57
N THR A 51 -15.12 0.45 -9.32
CA THR A 51 -14.95 -0.62 -10.31
C THR A 51 -14.20 -0.10 -11.54
N ALA A 52 -13.67 -1.01 -12.34
CA ALA A 52 -13.01 -0.67 -13.60
C ALA A 52 -13.93 0.15 -14.54
N ASP A 53 -15.22 -0.20 -14.58
CA ASP A 53 -16.22 0.50 -15.40
C ASP A 53 -16.48 1.94 -14.89
N GLN A 54 -16.56 2.13 -13.58
CA GLN A 54 -16.68 3.47 -12.99
C GLN A 54 -15.46 4.34 -13.31
N ILE A 55 -14.26 3.78 -13.17
CA ILE A 55 -13.02 4.48 -13.52
C ILE A 55 -13.02 4.89 -15.00
N ALA A 56 -13.43 3.99 -15.89
CA ALA A 56 -13.45 4.25 -17.32
C ALA A 56 -14.44 5.36 -17.73
N ARG A 57 -15.55 5.50 -17.00
CA ARG A 57 -16.57 6.52 -17.27
C ARG A 57 -16.23 7.90 -16.75
N GLU A 58 -15.44 7.99 -15.69
CA GLU A 58 -15.11 9.24 -15.02
C GLU A 58 -13.71 9.76 -15.40
N PHE A 59 -13.34 9.58 -16.64
CA PHE A 59 -12.12 10.14 -17.19
C PHE A 59 -12.06 11.68 -16.99
N PRO A 60 -10.89 12.28 -16.63
CA PRO A 60 -9.55 11.70 -16.59
C PRO A 60 -9.09 11.17 -15.21
N ASN A 61 -9.81 11.33 -14.13
CA ASN A 61 -9.29 11.15 -12.77
C ASN A 61 -10.22 10.40 -11.81
N ALA A 62 -10.98 9.42 -12.26
CA ALA A 62 -11.87 8.66 -11.39
C ALA A 62 -11.14 7.93 -10.25
N ALA A 63 -9.92 7.50 -10.48
CA ALA A 63 -9.11 6.80 -9.50
C ALA A 63 -8.00 7.71 -8.96
N GLY A 64 -8.34 8.87 -8.52
CA GLY A 64 -7.41 9.81 -7.91
C GLY A 64 -7.92 10.25 -6.55
N TRP A 65 -7.86 11.53 -6.33
CA TRP A 65 -8.32 12.18 -5.13
C TRP A 65 -9.74 11.74 -4.74
N GLY A 66 -9.90 11.28 -3.52
CA GLY A 66 -11.18 10.87 -2.96
C GLY A 66 -11.53 9.39 -3.14
N THR A 67 -10.75 8.60 -3.87
CA THR A 67 -10.99 7.16 -4.06
C THR A 67 -10.04 6.25 -3.27
N GLY A 68 -9.00 6.81 -2.63
CA GLY A 68 -8.01 6.04 -1.89
C GLY A 68 -7.08 5.19 -2.76
N MET A 69 -7.04 5.44 -4.08
CA MET A 69 -6.23 4.68 -5.05
C MET A 69 -5.12 5.51 -5.68
N GLU A 70 -4.73 6.61 -5.08
CA GLU A 70 -3.83 7.56 -5.73
C GLU A 70 -2.40 7.03 -5.89
N ASN A 71 -1.86 6.39 -4.84
CA ASN A 71 -0.45 6.01 -4.79
C ASN A 71 -0.21 4.60 -4.23
N CYS A 72 -1.10 3.64 -4.46
CA CYS A 72 -1.01 2.30 -3.88
C CYS A 72 0.30 1.58 -4.23
N ALA A 73 0.79 1.75 -5.45
CA ALA A 73 2.07 1.21 -5.87
C ALA A 73 3.24 1.79 -5.06
N LEU A 74 3.24 3.11 -4.84
CA LEU A 74 4.25 3.80 -4.06
C LEU A 74 4.18 3.40 -2.58
N SER A 75 2.97 3.36 -2.02
CA SER A 75 2.73 2.96 -0.63
C SER A 75 3.24 1.54 -0.36
N ALA A 76 2.92 0.59 -1.25
CA ALA A 76 3.44 -0.78 -1.16
C ALA A 76 4.96 -0.85 -1.28
N ALA A 77 5.55 -0.09 -2.21
CA ALA A 77 6.99 -0.04 -2.41
C ALA A 77 7.74 0.60 -1.22
N GLN A 78 7.13 1.56 -0.53
CA GLN A 78 7.71 2.18 0.67
C GLN A 78 7.66 1.27 1.90
N VAL A 79 6.61 0.46 2.03
CA VAL A 79 6.45 -0.45 3.17
C VAL A 79 7.25 -1.75 3.01
N LEU A 80 7.45 -2.22 1.78
CA LEU A 80 8.17 -3.47 1.50
C LEU A 80 9.59 -3.55 2.12
N PRO A 81 10.45 -2.54 2.04
CA PRO A 81 11.77 -2.58 2.71
C PRO A 81 11.66 -2.77 4.21
N GLY A 82 10.67 -2.14 4.85
CA GLY A 82 10.40 -2.32 6.28
C GLY A 82 9.95 -3.74 6.62
N ALA A 83 9.10 -4.34 5.80
CA ALA A 83 8.66 -5.73 5.98
C ALA A 83 9.81 -6.72 5.79
N LEU A 84 10.68 -6.50 4.81
CA LEU A 84 11.89 -7.31 4.60
C LEU A 84 12.85 -7.20 5.77
N LEU A 85 13.12 -6.00 6.26
CA LEU A 85 13.98 -5.76 7.41
C LEU A 85 13.42 -6.40 8.68
N ARG A 86 12.10 -6.32 8.92
CA ARG A 86 11.45 -7.02 10.02
C ARG A 86 11.68 -8.54 9.95
N HIS A 87 11.52 -9.11 8.77
CA HIS A 87 11.77 -10.53 8.58
C HIS A 87 13.24 -10.91 8.80
N GLU A 88 14.17 -10.08 8.36
CA GLU A 88 15.60 -10.29 8.59
C GLU A 88 15.97 -10.26 10.07
N LEU A 89 15.40 -9.30 10.82
CA LEU A 89 15.70 -9.12 12.25
C LEU A 89 14.97 -10.10 13.16
N ALA A 90 13.76 -10.52 12.79
CA ALA A 90 12.91 -11.43 13.57
C ALA A 90 12.17 -12.38 12.61
N PRO A 91 12.86 -13.37 12.05
CA PRO A 91 12.28 -14.28 11.06
C PRO A 91 11.21 -15.17 11.69
N ASP A 92 9.99 -15.02 11.22
CA ASP A 92 8.85 -15.89 11.52
C ASP A 92 7.92 -15.99 10.32
N GLU A 93 6.88 -16.82 10.41
CA GLU A 93 5.93 -17.01 9.29
C GLU A 93 5.11 -15.74 9.03
N ARG A 94 4.81 -14.95 10.04
CA ARG A 94 4.06 -13.70 9.88
C ARG A 94 4.87 -12.67 9.09
N THR A 95 6.11 -12.44 9.50
CA THR A 95 6.98 -11.45 8.82
C THR A 95 7.30 -11.88 7.39
N ALA A 96 7.48 -13.19 7.16
CA ALA A 96 7.62 -13.73 5.81
C ALA A 96 6.35 -13.55 4.97
N HIS A 97 5.17 -13.76 5.55
CA HIS A 97 3.88 -13.55 4.88
C HIS A 97 3.69 -12.07 4.50
N GLU A 98 3.98 -11.15 5.41
CA GLU A 98 3.88 -9.71 5.15
C GLU A 98 4.75 -9.29 3.95
N ALA A 99 6.00 -9.71 3.90
CA ALA A 99 6.90 -9.42 2.80
C ALA A 99 6.41 -10.03 1.46
N ARG A 100 5.96 -11.29 1.49
CA ARG A 100 5.40 -11.97 0.29
C ARG A 100 4.14 -11.29 -0.20
N THR A 101 3.26 -10.85 0.70
CA THR A 101 2.01 -10.15 0.36
C THR A 101 2.30 -8.85 -0.38
N LEU A 102 3.19 -8.02 0.13
CA LEU A 102 3.55 -6.76 -0.53
C LEU A 102 4.21 -6.97 -1.90
N PHE A 103 5.11 -7.94 -1.97
CA PHE A 103 5.75 -8.28 -3.24
C PHE A 103 4.73 -8.83 -4.26
N GLY A 104 3.79 -9.65 -3.81
CA GLY A 104 2.68 -10.16 -4.61
C GLY A 104 1.79 -9.05 -5.16
N GLY A 105 1.48 -8.04 -4.35
CA GLY A 105 0.74 -6.85 -4.78
C GLY A 105 1.45 -6.06 -5.87
N LEU A 106 2.74 -5.81 -5.73
CA LEU A 106 3.54 -5.17 -6.77
C LEU A 106 3.58 -6.00 -8.06
N GLN A 107 3.77 -7.33 -7.96
CA GLN A 107 3.70 -8.21 -9.13
C GLN A 107 2.31 -8.18 -9.80
N ARG A 108 1.24 -8.05 -9.00
CA ARG A 108 -0.12 -7.93 -9.53
C ARG A 108 -0.27 -6.68 -10.38
N LEU A 109 0.26 -5.53 -9.96
CA LEU A 109 0.23 -4.29 -10.74
C LEU A 109 0.85 -4.49 -12.12
N PHE A 110 2.00 -5.15 -12.21
CA PHE A 110 2.61 -5.47 -13.50
C PHE A 110 1.75 -6.38 -14.37
N ARG A 111 1.01 -7.32 -13.77
CA ARG A 111 0.16 -8.26 -14.52
C ARG A 111 -1.12 -7.63 -15.04
N VAL A 112 -1.71 -6.66 -14.30
CA VAL A 112 -2.94 -5.98 -14.70
C VAL A 112 -2.68 -4.79 -15.62
N ALA A 113 -1.45 -4.34 -15.73
CA ALA A 113 -1.06 -3.29 -16.68
C ALA A 113 -1.35 -3.76 -18.11
N ARG A 114 -2.05 -2.91 -18.88
CA ARG A 114 -2.35 -3.21 -20.29
C ARG A 114 -1.15 -2.98 -21.19
N ASP A 115 -0.37 -1.96 -20.86
CA ASP A 115 0.79 -1.57 -21.65
C ASP A 115 2.08 -2.08 -20.98
N PRO A 116 2.94 -2.79 -21.71
CA PRO A 116 4.24 -3.21 -21.19
C PRO A 116 5.07 -2.01 -20.75
N GLY A 117 5.61 -2.09 -19.54
CA GLY A 117 6.43 -1.01 -18.96
C GLY A 117 5.63 0.09 -18.23
N PHE A 118 4.30 0.05 -18.27
CA PHE A 118 3.46 0.93 -17.47
C PHE A 118 3.14 0.28 -16.11
N LEU A 119 3.24 1.05 -15.02
CA LEU A 119 2.87 0.63 -13.70
C LEU A 119 1.62 1.38 -13.23
N PRO A 120 0.45 0.69 -13.11
CA PRO A 120 -0.76 1.31 -12.61
C PRO A 120 -0.60 1.79 -11.16
N ARG A 121 -1.33 2.81 -10.78
CA ARG A 121 -1.33 3.34 -9.40
C ARG A 121 -1.97 2.39 -8.40
N GLY A 122 -2.96 1.61 -8.82
CA GLY A 122 -3.70 0.69 -7.97
C GLY A 122 -4.50 -0.32 -8.78
N VAL A 123 -5.33 -1.08 -8.08
CA VAL A 123 -6.22 -2.10 -8.65
C VAL A 123 -7.65 -1.75 -8.28
N ALA A 124 -8.57 -1.73 -9.24
CA ALA A 124 -9.98 -1.46 -9.03
C ALA A 124 -10.65 -2.55 -8.18
N LEU A 125 -11.85 -2.30 -7.67
CA LEU A 125 -12.60 -3.23 -6.80
C LEU A 125 -12.77 -4.62 -7.42
N ASP A 126 -12.96 -4.69 -8.73
CA ASP A 126 -13.08 -5.94 -9.50
C ASP A 126 -11.74 -6.61 -9.83
N GLY A 127 -10.64 -6.14 -9.24
CA GLY A 127 -9.31 -6.69 -9.46
C GLY A 127 -8.65 -6.31 -10.78
N VAL A 128 -9.24 -5.39 -11.53
CA VAL A 128 -8.72 -4.91 -12.81
C VAL A 128 -8.13 -3.51 -12.63
N SER A 129 -6.96 -3.30 -13.17
CA SER A 129 -6.40 -1.95 -13.25
C SER A 129 -7.01 -1.18 -14.42
N HIS A 130 -7.31 0.07 -14.17
CA HIS A 130 -7.82 0.97 -15.20
C HIS A 130 -7.11 2.31 -15.14
N TYR A 131 -5.95 2.36 -15.77
CA TYR A 131 -5.26 3.62 -16.04
C TYR A 131 -4.80 3.65 -17.49
N PRO A 132 -5.68 3.98 -18.42
CA PRO A 132 -5.26 4.13 -19.80
C PRO A 132 -4.39 5.37 -20.04
N ASN A 133 -4.34 6.35 -19.12
CA ASN A 133 -3.74 7.65 -19.42
C ASN A 133 -3.18 8.42 -18.21
N SER A 134 -2.67 7.80 -17.20
CA SER A 134 -2.02 8.51 -16.09
C SER A 134 -0.52 8.36 -16.12
#